data_80678203fdff734c37ad65fc04bba500
#
_entry.id   80678203fdff734c37ad65fc04bba500
#
_cell.length_a   1.000
_cell.length_b   1.000
_cell.length_c   1.000
_cell.angle_alpha   90.00
_cell.angle_beta   90.00
_cell.angle_gamma   90.00
#
_symmetry.space_group_name_H-M   'P 1'
#
loop_
_entity.id
_entity.type
_entity.pdbx_description
1 polymer ?
#
loop_
_entity_poly.entity_id
_entity_poly.type
_entity_poly.pdbx_seq_one_letter_code
_entity_poly.pdbx_strand_id
1 'polypeptide(L)'
;MAASNLHENHRARMQARVERDGLESLAEHEALEYLLYLSIPRMDTNELAHRLIEHFGDFCKVMEAEPEELAQVDGIGPKSAHLISTVMAYSRYYTLKKRVTRQSLRKAESAIEYVKPLFRGIQNEQLYLILLDDACRPMQDLRIAEGVPNRVAVDTRKLLRAVARTNSTCG
;
A
#
# COMPACT_ATOMS: atom_id res chain seq x y z
N MET A 1 -37.08 -4.84 -10.35
CA MET A 1 -37.11 -3.70 -9.42
C MET A 1 -36.83 -4.08 -7.96
N ALA A 2 -37.20 -5.26 -7.45
CA ALA A 2 -36.97 -5.64 -6.03
C ALA A 2 -35.49 -5.90 -5.63
N ALA A 3 -34.70 -6.48 -6.52
CA ALA A 3 -33.28 -6.79 -6.23
C ALA A 3 -32.39 -5.54 -6.09
N SER A 4 -32.65 -4.49 -6.90
CA SER A 4 -31.92 -3.21 -6.83
C SER A 4 -32.07 -2.53 -5.46
N ASN A 5 -33.28 -2.55 -4.88
CA ASN A 5 -33.55 -1.93 -3.58
C ASN A 5 -32.87 -2.68 -2.41
N LEU A 6 -32.66 -4.00 -2.53
CA LEU A 6 -32.02 -4.79 -1.47
C LEU A 6 -30.54 -4.46 -1.37
N HIS A 7 -29.84 -4.32 -2.50
CA HIS A 7 -28.42 -3.98 -2.58
C HIS A 7 -28.14 -2.53 -2.16
N GLU A 8 -28.99 -1.59 -2.53
CA GLU A 8 -28.87 -0.20 -2.07
C GLU A 8 -29.04 -0.08 -0.55
N ASN A 9 -30.02 -0.78 0.01
CA ASN A 9 -30.21 -0.83 1.46
C ASN A 9 -29.05 -1.50 2.20
N HIS A 10 -28.40 -2.51 1.60
CA HIS A 10 -27.24 -3.17 2.20
C HIS A 10 -26.03 -2.21 2.22
N ARG A 11 -25.71 -1.55 1.11
CA ARG A 11 -24.64 -0.55 1.02
C ARG A 11 -24.83 0.59 2.00
N ALA A 12 -26.03 1.14 2.09
CA ALA A 12 -26.36 2.22 3.02
C ALA A 12 -26.15 1.79 4.50
N ARG A 13 -26.56 0.56 4.86
CA ARG A 13 -26.34 0.03 6.22
C ARG A 13 -24.87 -0.19 6.52
N MET A 14 -24.09 -0.70 5.55
CA MET A 14 -22.65 -0.90 5.71
C MET A 14 -21.93 0.43 5.85
N GLN A 15 -22.29 1.43 5.04
CA GLN A 15 -21.75 2.78 5.15
C GLN A 15 -22.07 3.39 6.54
N ALA A 16 -23.30 3.32 7.00
CA ALA A 16 -23.68 3.81 8.31
C ALA A 16 -22.94 3.10 9.46
N ARG A 17 -22.65 1.79 9.30
CA ARG A 17 -21.85 1.02 10.26
C ARG A 17 -20.40 1.52 10.28
N VAL A 18 -19.79 1.74 9.11
CA VAL A 18 -18.43 2.28 9.01
C VAL A 18 -18.34 3.70 9.58
N GLU A 19 -19.31 4.55 9.31
CA GLU A 19 -19.37 5.92 9.85
C GLU A 19 -19.50 5.95 11.37
N ARG A 20 -20.23 5.01 11.95
CA ARG A 20 -20.44 4.92 13.39
C ARG A 20 -19.31 4.21 14.13
N ASP A 21 -18.85 3.08 13.62
CA ASP A 21 -18.01 2.13 14.34
C ASP A 21 -16.59 1.96 13.72
N GLY A 22 -16.31 2.58 12.56
CA GLY A 22 -15.05 2.46 11.83
C GLY A 22 -14.96 1.20 10.97
N LEU A 23 -13.91 1.15 10.12
CA LEU A 23 -13.62 -0.01 9.24
C LEU A 23 -13.30 -1.27 10.05
N GLU A 24 -12.76 -1.13 11.25
CA GLU A 24 -12.38 -2.22 12.16
C GLU A 24 -13.59 -3.04 12.65
N SER A 25 -14.80 -2.52 12.48
CA SER A 25 -16.06 -3.23 12.79
C SER A 25 -16.44 -4.25 11.72
N LEU A 26 -15.82 -4.18 10.55
CA LEU A 26 -16.11 -5.06 9.41
C LEU A 26 -15.27 -6.33 9.46
N ALA A 27 -15.85 -7.45 9.01
CA ALA A 27 -15.06 -8.63 8.67
C ALA A 27 -14.21 -8.37 7.42
N GLU A 28 -13.19 -9.18 7.17
CA GLU A 28 -12.25 -8.98 6.05
C GLU A 28 -12.96 -8.89 4.68
N HIS A 29 -13.90 -9.80 4.41
CA HIS A 29 -14.69 -9.77 3.18
C HIS A 29 -15.60 -8.54 3.10
N GLU A 30 -16.19 -8.11 4.23
CA GLU A 30 -17.01 -6.90 4.27
C GLU A 30 -16.17 -5.64 3.99
N ALA A 31 -14.93 -5.58 4.47
CA ALA A 31 -14.02 -4.47 4.19
C ALA A 31 -13.64 -4.41 2.70
N LEU A 32 -13.39 -5.55 2.06
CA LEU A 32 -13.17 -5.63 0.61
C LEU A 32 -14.43 -5.28 -0.18
N GLU A 33 -15.58 -5.78 0.24
CA GLU A 33 -16.86 -5.46 -0.36
C GLU A 33 -17.10 -3.94 -0.34
N TYR A 34 -16.88 -3.31 0.80
CA TYR A 34 -17.02 -1.87 0.97
C TYR A 34 -16.08 -1.07 0.06
N LEU A 35 -14.84 -1.51 -0.08
CA LEU A 35 -13.87 -0.91 -1.01
C LEU A 35 -14.34 -1.05 -2.47
N LEU A 36 -14.83 -2.21 -2.86
CA LEU A 36 -15.29 -2.50 -4.22
C LEU A 36 -16.50 -1.66 -4.63
N TYR A 37 -17.29 -1.12 -3.70
CA TYR A 37 -18.38 -0.19 -4.00
C TYR A 37 -17.91 1.02 -4.81
N LEU A 38 -16.67 1.46 -4.63
CA LEU A 38 -16.09 2.60 -5.33
C LEU A 38 -15.84 2.32 -6.81
N SER A 39 -15.59 1.07 -7.19
CA SER A 39 -15.32 0.68 -8.58
C SER A 39 -16.50 -0.02 -9.25
N ILE A 40 -17.39 -0.64 -8.47
CA ILE A 40 -18.52 -1.44 -8.95
C ILE A 40 -19.82 -0.93 -8.31
N PRO A 41 -20.42 0.17 -8.82
CA PRO A 41 -21.52 0.86 -8.14
C PRO A 41 -22.87 0.13 -8.19
N ARG A 42 -23.09 -0.81 -9.11
CA ARG A 42 -24.43 -1.37 -9.39
C ARG A 42 -24.56 -2.88 -9.22
N MET A 43 -23.49 -3.58 -8.89
CA MET A 43 -23.49 -5.05 -8.71
C MET A 43 -23.31 -5.40 -7.24
N ASP A 44 -23.73 -6.60 -6.86
CA ASP A 44 -23.36 -7.21 -5.61
C ASP A 44 -21.87 -7.52 -5.62
N THR A 45 -21.13 -7.00 -4.63
CA THR A 45 -19.69 -7.19 -4.50
C THR A 45 -19.32 -8.13 -3.36
N ASN A 46 -20.29 -8.65 -2.63
CA ASN A 46 -20.06 -9.58 -1.52
C ASN A 46 -19.39 -10.87 -2.02
N GLU A 47 -19.96 -11.48 -3.06
CA GLU A 47 -19.38 -12.71 -3.64
C GLU A 47 -17.99 -12.47 -4.24
N LEU A 48 -17.75 -11.28 -4.82
CA LEU A 48 -16.43 -10.90 -5.33
C LEU A 48 -15.40 -10.78 -4.20
N ALA A 49 -15.79 -10.19 -3.08
CA ALA A 49 -14.94 -10.08 -1.90
C ALA A 49 -14.56 -11.45 -1.33
N HIS A 50 -15.52 -12.38 -1.27
CA HIS A 50 -15.25 -13.76 -0.85
C HIS A 50 -14.29 -14.46 -1.82
N ARG A 51 -14.48 -14.35 -3.13
CA ARG A 51 -13.57 -14.93 -4.13
C ARG A 51 -12.14 -14.40 -4.02
N LEU A 52 -11.98 -13.10 -3.75
CA LEU A 52 -10.66 -12.52 -3.50
C LEU A 52 -9.99 -13.14 -2.29
N ILE A 53 -10.70 -13.25 -1.15
CA ILE A 53 -10.17 -13.91 0.06
C ILE A 53 -9.82 -15.36 -0.21
N GLU A 54 -10.69 -16.10 -0.91
CA GLU A 54 -10.45 -17.52 -1.25
C GLU A 54 -9.21 -17.69 -2.14
N HIS A 55 -9.03 -16.80 -3.12
CA HIS A 55 -7.92 -16.87 -4.07
C HIS A 55 -6.57 -16.51 -3.42
N PHE A 56 -6.51 -15.45 -2.62
CA PHE A 56 -5.28 -14.95 -2.02
C PHE A 56 -5.03 -15.45 -0.59
N GLY A 57 -6.07 -15.89 0.11
CA GLY A 57 -6.03 -16.46 1.46
C GLY A 57 -6.48 -15.53 2.58
N ASP A 58 -6.14 -14.23 2.52
CA ASP A 58 -6.54 -13.24 3.52
C ASP A 58 -6.60 -11.81 2.93
N PHE A 59 -7.16 -10.88 3.69
CA PHE A 59 -7.28 -9.47 3.32
C PHE A 59 -5.92 -8.82 3.01
N CYS A 60 -4.89 -9.10 3.80
CA CYS A 60 -3.59 -8.46 3.62
C CYS A 60 -2.96 -8.86 2.29
N LYS A 61 -3.04 -10.14 1.93
CA LYS A 61 -2.53 -10.64 0.64
C LYS A 61 -3.30 -10.09 -0.54
N VAL A 62 -4.62 -9.90 -0.42
CA VAL A 62 -5.42 -9.21 -1.46
C VAL A 62 -4.93 -7.78 -1.65
N MET A 63 -4.71 -7.05 -0.55
CA MET A 63 -4.27 -5.65 -0.60
C MET A 63 -2.84 -5.47 -1.11
N GLU A 64 -2.00 -6.50 -0.97
CA GLU A 64 -0.59 -6.50 -1.39
C GLU A 64 -0.37 -7.12 -2.78
N ALA A 65 -1.40 -7.74 -3.37
CA ALA A 65 -1.31 -8.37 -4.68
C ALA A 65 -1.12 -7.34 -5.80
N GLU A 66 -0.39 -7.75 -6.85
CA GLU A 66 -0.21 -6.92 -8.03
C GLU A 66 -1.50 -6.80 -8.84
N PRO A 67 -1.73 -5.66 -9.54
CA PRO A 67 -2.97 -5.44 -10.31
C PRO A 67 -3.25 -6.53 -11.34
N GLU A 68 -2.22 -7.12 -11.93
CA GLU A 68 -2.31 -8.20 -12.92
C GLU A 68 -2.79 -9.50 -12.28
N GLU A 69 -2.41 -9.79 -11.05
CA GLU A 69 -2.85 -10.96 -10.29
C GLU A 69 -4.31 -10.78 -9.84
N LEU A 70 -4.64 -9.59 -9.31
CA LEU A 70 -6.02 -9.25 -8.93
C LEU A 70 -6.99 -9.38 -10.11
N ALA A 71 -6.58 -8.98 -11.31
CA ALA A 71 -7.39 -9.05 -12.51
C ALA A 71 -7.62 -10.48 -13.03
N GLN A 72 -6.93 -11.49 -12.51
CA GLN A 72 -7.17 -12.91 -12.81
C GLN A 72 -8.39 -13.46 -12.08
N VAL A 73 -8.84 -12.80 -11.01
CA VAL A 73 -10.04 -13.21 -10.27
C VAL A 73 -11.29 -12.82 -11.06
N ASP A 74 -12.12 -13.79 -11.37
CA ASP A 74 -13.35 -13.58 -12.15
C ASP A 74 -14.25 -12.52 -11.52
N GLY A 75 -14.63 -11.52 -12.32
CA GLY A 75 -15.41 -10.35 -11.90
C GLY A 75 -14.58 -9.16 -11.42
N ILE A 76 -13.26 -9.30 -11.26
CA ILE A 76 -12.36 -8.20 -10.95
C ILE A 76 -11.75 -7.65 -12.24
N GLY A 77 -12.30 -6.53 -12.70
CA GLY A 77 -11.76 -5.83 -13.87
C GLY A 77 -10.55 -4.95 -13.53
N PRO A 78 -9.83 -4.44 -14.56
CA PRO A 78 -8.64 -3.60 -14.37
C PRO A 78 -8.86 -2.40 -13.45
N LYS A 79 -10.07 -1.79 -13.50
CA LYS A 79 -10.42 -0.66 -12.64
C LYS A 79 -10.48 -1.03 -11.16
N SER A 80 -11.03 -2.19 -10.82
CA SER A 80 -11.11 -2.67 -9.44
C SER A 80 -9.74 -3.12 -8.93
N ALA A 81 -8.97 -3.82 -9.76
CA ALA A 81 -7.59 -4.19 -9.46
C ALA A 81 -6.73 -2.96 -9.17
N HIS A 82 -6.81 -1.94 -10.03
CA HIS A 82 -6.11 -0.67 -9.84
C HIS A 82 -6.55 0.07 -8.57
N LEU A 83 -7.84 0.04 -8.23
CA LEU A 83 -8.34 0.66 -6.99
C LEU A 83 -7.72 0.00 -5.76
N ILE A 84 -7.72 -1.33 -5.67
CA ILE A 84 -7.16 -2.08 -4.53
C ILE A 84 -5.67 -1.73 -4.35
N SER A 85 -4.86 -1.82 -5.39
CA SER A 85 -3.42 -1.49 -5.32
C SER A 85 -3.18 -0.02 -4.98
N THR A 86 -4.04 0.89 -5.45
CA THR A 86 -3.95 2.33 -5.20
C THR A 86 -4.15 2.66 -3.71
N VAL A 87 -5.02 1.95 -2.99
CA VAL A 87 -5.22 2.16 -1.55
C VAL A 87 -3.92 1.95 -0.77
N MET A 88 -3.17 0.88 -1.09
CA MET A 88 -1.87 0.63 -0.46
C MET A 88 -0.83 1.69 -0.84
N ALA A 89 -0.84 2.17 -2.07
CA ALA A 89 0.02 3.28 -2.50
C ALA A 89 -0.29 4.57 -1.73
N TYR A 90 -1.56 4.90 -1.50
CA TYR A 90 -1.97 6.05 -0.66
C TYR A 90 -1.59 5.87 0.81
N SER A 91 -1.79 4.71 1.39
CA SER A 91 -1.38 4.39 2.76
C SER A 91 0.13 4.60 2.95
N ARG A 92 0.93 4.10 2.01
CA ARG A 92 2.38 4.32 1.98
C ARG A 92 2.72 5.80 1.84
N TYR A 93 2.13 6.49 0.86
CA TYR A 93 2.35 7.92 0.64
C TYR A 93 2.02 8.74 1.89
N TYR A 94 0.88 8.50 2.54
CA TYR A 94 0.50 9.17 3.78
C TYR A 94 1.53 8.93 4.89
N THR A 95 1.94 7.69 5.09
CA THR A 95 2.94 7.33 6.10
C THR A 95 4.27 8.02 5.84
N LEU A 96 4.72 8.07 4.59
CA LEU A 96 5.94 8.79 4.19
C LEU A 96 5.83 10.30 4.44
N LYS A 97 4.68 10.91 4.15
CA LYS A 97 4.46 12.35 4.40
C LYS A 97 4.33 12.70 5.87
N LYS A 98 3.79 11.79 6.67
CA LYS A 98 3.66 11.97 8.12
C LYS A 98 4.98 11.78 8.89
N ARG A 99 6.02 11.25 8.24
CA ARG A 99 7.32 11.03 8.89
C ARG A 99 7.84 12.31 9.53
N VAL A 100 8.20 12.20 10.80
CA VAL A 100 8.92 13.24 11.52
C VAL A 100 10.39 13.13 11.11
N THR A 101 10.82 13.97 10.17
CA THR A 101 12.21 14.03 9.65
C THR A 101 13.26 14.47 10.68
N ARG A 102 12.85 14.69 11.95
CA ARG A 102 13.72 15.22 13.02
C ARG A 102 14.32 14.14 13.93
N GLN A 103 13.90 12.88 13.82
CA GLN A 103 14.42 11.80 14.66
C GLN A 103 15.78 11.34 14.12
N SER A 104 16.78 11.24 15.02
CA SER A 104 18.09 10.71 14.68
C SER A 104 18.01 9.19 14.46
N LEU A 105 18.64 8.71 13.40
CA LEU A 105 18.72 7.28 13.02
C LEU A 105 19.97 6.58 13.56
N ARG A 106 20.60 7.11 14.61
CA ARG A 106 21.78 6.48 15.23
C ARG A 106 21.53 5.11 15.83
N LYS A 107 20.30 4.85 16.29
CA LYS A 107 19.89 3.57 16.83
C LYS A 107 19.27 2.70 15.76
N ALA A 108 19.58 1.41 15.74
CA ALA A 108 19.04 0.44 14.79
C ALA A 108 17.50 0.42 14.80
N GLU A 109 16.89 0.49 15.98
CA GLU A 109 15.44 0.50 16.14
C GLU A 109 14.81 1.69 15.41
N SER A 110 15.38 2.90 15.62
CA SER A 110 14.91 4.12 14.94
C SER A 110 15.08 4.07 13.43
N ALA A 111 16.18 3.46 12.95
CA ALA A 111 16.42 3.27 11.53
C ALA A 111 15.42 2.29 10.93
N ILE A 112 15.16 1.16 11.60
CA ILE A 112 14.16 0.17 11.17
C ILE A 112 12.76 0.79 11.11
N GLU A 113 12.32 1.50 12.14
CA GLU A 113 11.03 2.18 12.13
C GLU A 113 10.93 3.22 11.01
N TYR A 114 12.02 3.90 10.72
CA TYR A 114 12.09 4.88 9.65
C TYR A 114 11.96 4.23 8.27
N VAL A 115 12.63 3.11 8.00
CA VAL A 115 12.65 2.48 6.67
C VAL A 115 11.46 1.56 6.41
N LYS A 116 10.87 0.97 7.45
CA LYS A 116 9.74 0.03 7.33
C LYS A 116 8.61 0.51 6.40
N PRO A 117 8.15 1.78 6.48
CA PRO A 117 7.10 2.28 5.57
C PRO A 117 7.54 2.40 4.10
N LEU A 118 8.85 2.44 3.80
CA LEU A 118 9.33 2.48 2.40
C LEU A 118 9.02 1.19 1.66
N PHE A 119 9.00 0.07 2.38
CA PHE A 119 8.84 -1.27 1.83
C PHE A 119 7.42 -1.84 1.98
N ARG A 120 6.49 -1.07 2.57
CA ARG A 120 5.11 -1.55 2.78
C ARG A 120 4.39 -1.75 1.45
N GLY A 121 3.83 -2.95 1.23
CA GLY A 121 3.09 -3.32 0.02
C GLY A 121 3.96 -3.36 -1.24
N ILE A 122 5.26 -3.67 -1.09
CA ILE A 122 6.19 -3.86 -2.19
C ILE A 122 6.61 -5.32 -2.20
N GLN A 123 6.38 -6.01 -3.31
CA GLN A 123 6.76 -7.41 -3.49
C GLN A 123 8.14 -7.57 -4.14
N ASN A 124 8.57 -6.55 -4.89
CA ASN A 124 9.86 -6.57 -5.59
C ASN A 124 11.01 -6.09 -4.68
N GLU A 125 12.20 -6.62 -4.90
CA GLU A 125 13.40 -6.13 -4.20
C GLU A 125 13.68 -4.67 -4.58
N GLN A 126 13.85 -3.83 -3.56
CA GLN A 126 14.18 -2.42 -3.75
C GLN A 126 15.37 -2.02 -2.87
N LEU A 127 16.22 -1.16 -3.41
CA LEU A 127 17.33 -0.55 -2.68
C LEU A 127 17.07 0.95 -2.51
N TYR A 128 17.08 1.38 -1.25
CA TYR A 128 17.01 2.79 -0.89
C TYR A 128 18.33 3.30 -0.32
N LEU A 129 18.72 4.51 -0.72
CA LEU A 129 19.76 5.29 -0.07
C LEU A 129 19.10 6.39 0.76
N ILE A 130 19.41 6.43 2.05
CA ILE A 130 18.93 7.45 2.97
C ILE A 130 20.10 8.35 3.31
N LEU A 131 20.03 9.60 2.87
CA LEU A 131 21.05 10.61 3.15
C LEU A 131 20.75 11.28 4.49
N LEU A 132 21.78 11.41 5.34
CA LEU A 132 21.67 11.92 6.70
C LEU A 132 22.51 13.17 6.89
N ASP A 133 22.11 14.02 7.84
CA ASP A 133 22.92 15.15 8.34
C ASP A 133 23.91 14.69 9.43
N ASP A 134 24.73 15.60 9.93
CA ASP A 134 25.73 15.37 11.01
C ASP A 134 25.10 14.83 12.31
N ALA A 135 23.83 15.10 12.55
CA ALA A 135 23.07 14.59 13.69
C ALA A 135 22.41 13.23 13.40
N CYS A 136 22.74 12.59 12.25
CA CYS A 136 22.11 11.37 11.74
C CYS A 136 20.59 11.52 11.55
N ARG A 137 20.12 12.68 11.14
CA ARG A 137 18.70 12.91 10.81
C ARG A 137 18.51 12.76 9.30
N PRO A 138 17.42 12.12 8.85
CA PRO A 138 17.18 11.92 7.43
C PRO A 138 16.94 13.24 6.71
N MET A 139 17.69 13.47 5.64
CA MET A 139 17.59 14.60 4.73
C MET A 139 16.82 14.20 3.46
N GLN A 140 17.11 13.04 2.90
CA GLN A 140 16.51 12.58 1.66
C GLN A 140 16.49 11.06 1.56
N ASP A 141 15.39 10.51 1.06
CA ASP A 141 15.24 9.10 0.71
C ASP A 141 15.28 8.96 -0.82
N LEU A 142 16.16 8.12 -1.34
CA LEU A 142 16.32 7.90 -2.77
C LEU A 142 16.20 6.41 -3.08
N ARG A 143 15.25 6.05 -3.94
CA ARG A 143 15.21 4.70 -4.50
C ARG A 143 16.29 4.58 -5.57
N ILE A 144 17.30 3.76 -5.28
CA ILE A 144 18.48 3.58 -6.15
C ILE A 144 18.21 2.51 -7.19
N ALA A 145 17.61 1.40 -6.79
CA ALA A 145 17.34 0.29 -7.68
C ALA A 145 16.04 -0.43 -7.29
N GLU A 146 15.47 -1.09 -8.29
CA GLU A 146 14.32 -1.98 -8.18
C GLU A 146 14.60 -3.17 -9.10
N GLY A 147 14.29 -4.37 -8.67
CA GLY A 147 14.57 -5.60 -9.41
C GLY A 147 13.61 -6.72 -9.10
N VAL A 148 13.79 -7.84 -9.79
CA VAL A 148 13.15 -9.11 -9.44
C VAL A 148 13.91 -9.78 -8.28
N PRO A 149 13.27 -10.68 -7.50
CA PRO A 149 13.91 -11.39 -6.41
C PRO A 149 15.30 -11.94 -6.81
N ASN A 150 16.30 -11.70 -5.95
CA ASN A 150 17.71 -12.09 -6.11
C ASN A 150 18.53 -11.36 -7.21
N ARG A 151 18.02 -10.27 -7.80
CA ARG A 151 18.78 -9.49 -8.82
C ARG A 151 18.45 -8.00 -8.77
N VAL A 152 18.97 -7.29 -7.78
CA VAL A 152 18.99 -5.82 -7.79
C VAL A 152 20.32 -5.34 -8.34
N ALA A 153 20.32 -4.79 -9.55
CA ALA A 153 21.51 -4.16 -10.12
C ALA A 153 21.69 -2.75 -9.53
N VAL A 154 22.78 -2.55 -8.81
CA VAL A 154 23.12 -1.26 -8.19
C VAL A 154 23.92 -0.41 -9.17
N ASP A 155 23.36 0.73 -9.61
CA ASP A 155 24.09 1.74 -10.38
C ASP A 155 24.90 2.65 -9.44
N THR A 156 26.18 2.33 -9.30
CA THR A 156 27.15 3.09 -8.48
C THR A 156 27.23 4.56 -8.89
N ARG A 157 27.02 4.88 -10.18
CA ARG A 157 27.03 6.28 -10.66
C ARG A 157 25.82 7.06 -10.12
N LYS A 158 24.67 6.39 -10.00
CA LYS A 158 23.46 6.98 -9.41
C LYS A 158 23.67 7.28 -7.94
N LEU A 159 24.30 6.37 -7.19
CA LEU A 159 24.71 6.58 -5.80
C LEU A 159 25.62 7.79 -5.65
N LEU A 160 26.72 7.85 -6.39
CA LEU A 160 27.70 8.94 -6.32
C LEU A 160 27.08 10.30 -6.67
N ARG A 161 26.21 10.35 -7.69
CA ARG A 161 25.48 11.58 -8.04
C ARG A 161 24.53 12.02 -6.96
N ALA A 162 23.86 11.10 -6.29
CA ALA A 162 22.93 11.39 -5.19
C ALA A 162 23.67 12.01 -3.99
N VAL A 163 24.79 11.41 -3.59
CA VAL A 163 25.64 11.93 -2.49
C VAL A 163 26.23 13.29 -2.83
N ALA A 164 26.75 13.45 -4.05
CA ALA A 164 27.38 14.72 -4.48
C ALA A 164 26.43 15.92 -4.58
N ARG A 165 25.12 15.66 -4.75
CA ARG A 165 24.07 16.70 -4.82
C ARG A 165 23.54 17.16 -3.48
N THR A 166 23.77 16.38 -2.45
CA THR A 166 23.26 16.63 -1.10
C THR A 166 24.48 16.92 -0.21
N ASN A 167 24.43 17.97 0.59
CA ASN A 167 25.42 18.20 1.64
C ASN A 167 25.24 17.17 2.78
N SER A 168 25.09 15.91 2.43
CA SER A 168 24.98 14.84 3.42
C SER A 168 26.36 14.43 3.89
N THR A 169 26.52 14.24 5.18
CA THR A 169 27.79 13.87 5.82
C THR A 169 27.88 12.38 6.09
N CYS A 170 26.74 11.67 6.07
CA CYS A 170 26.68 10.23 6.18
C CYS A 170 25.45 9.65 5.44
N GLY A 171 25.46 8.36 5.17
CA GLY A 171 24.39 7.62 4.50
C GLY A 171 24.38 6.16 4.89
#